data_e1d711dbe1d7f35065d01c83d813c267
#
_entry.id   e1d711dbe1d7f35065d01c83d813c267
#
_cell.length_a   1.000
_cell.length_b   1.000
_cell.length_c   1.000
_cell.angle_alpha   90.00
_cell.angle_beta   90.00
_cell.angle_gamma   90.00
#
_symmetry.space_group_name_H-M   'P 1'
#
loop_
_entity.id
_entity.type
_entity.pdbx_description
1 polymer ?
#
loop_
_entity_poly.entity_id
_entity_poly.type
_entity_poly.pdbx_seq_one_letter_code
_entity_poly.pdbx_strand_id
1 'polypeptide(L)'
;MIQKAHSLESKNLIYLRNSIVIVLVSLAVSCTTNIKNHGYIPSRSELETLVIGRDDKQSVSKKIGLPATGGLEGSYYYVRSTFNAPGFKSAQLVDRTVVVLSFDPRDKLKNIETFNVDNGIFIRLDYRVTESGIDDKNVLQQILGSISGPSASSLGM
;
A
#
# COMPACT_ATOMS: atom_id res chain seq x y z
N MET A 1 2.92 -46.56 -52.51
CA MET A 1 2.27 -46.49 -51.22
C MET A 1 3.17 -45.92 -50.10
N ILE A 2 4.47 -45.98 -50.15
CA ILE A 2 5.44 -45.60 -49.10
C ILE A 2 5.55 -44.05 -48.93
N GLN A 3 5.45 -43.28 -50.01
CA GLN A 3 5.58 -41.81 -49.93
C GLN A 3 4.44 -41.11 -49.18
N LYS A 4 3.23 -41.67 -49.12
CA LYS A 4 2.08 -41.08 -48.44
C LYS A 4 2.18 -41.24 -46.92
N ALA A 5 2.82 -42.28 -46.42
CA ALA A 5 3.04 -42.53 -45.01
C ALA A 5 4.05 -41.52 -44.41
N HIS A 6 5.14 -41.25 -45.12
CA HIS A 6 6.18 -40.31 -44.67
C HIS A 6 5.68 -38.85 -44.57
N SER A 7 4.74 -38.46 -45.45
CA SER A 7 4.11 -37.12 -45.40
C SER A 7 3.13 -36.94 -44.25
N LEU A 8 2.51 -38.01 -43.78
CA LEU A 8 1.58 -37.96 -42.62
C LEU A 8 2.36 -37.89 -41.29
N GLU A 9 3.47 -38.61 -41.18
CA GLU A 9 4.31 -38.54 -39.98
C GLU A 9 4.94 -37.17 -39.80
N SER A 10 5.43 -36.55 -40.86
CA SER A 10 6.02 -35.19 -40.76
C SER A 10 5.02 -34.12 -40.35
N LYS A 11 3.78 -34.21 -40.82
CA LYS A 11 2.71 -33.28 -40.42
C LYS A 11 2.35 -33.44 -38.94
N ASN A 12 2.21 -34.66 -38.46
CA ASN A 12 1.90 -34.92 -37.05
C ASN A 12 3.03 -34.42 -36.12
N LEU A 13 4.27 -34.53 -36.54
CA LEU A 13 5.42 -34.03 -35.80
C LEU A 13 5.41 -32.48 -35.70
N ILE A 14 5.00 -31.80 -36.78
CA ILE A 14 4.85 -30.35 -36.81
C ILE A 14 3.72 -29.89 -35.88
N TYR A 15 2.58 -30.56 -35.92
CA TYR A 15 1.45 -30.23 -35.01
C TYR A 15 1.81 -30.47 -33.54
N LEU A 16 2.50 -31.57 -33.23
CA LEU A 16 2.98 -31.89 -31.91
C LEU A 16 3.96 -30.80 -31.39
N ARG A 17 4.91 -30.41 -32.22
CA ARG A 17 5.87 -29.33 -31.89
C ARG A 17 5.16 -27.99 -31.63
N ASN A 18 4.22 -27.62 -32.49
CA ASN A 18 3.46 -26.37 -32.32
C ASN A 18 2.57 -26.40 -31.08
N SER A 19 1.94 -27.53 -30.77
CA SER A 19 1.16 -27.72 -29.56
C SER A 19 2.02 -27.56 -28.31
N ILE A 20 3.22 -28.14 -28.27
CA ILE A 20 4.17 -28.00 -27.16
C ILE A 20 4.59 -26.54 -26.99
N VAL A 21 4.86 -25.82 -28.07
CA VAL A 21 5.22 -24.39 -28.02
C VAL A 21 4.08 -23.55 -27.45
N ILE A 22 2.83 -23.81 -27.88
CA ILE A 22 1.66 -23.08 -27.35
C ILE A 22 1.48 -23.33 -25.86
N VAL A 23 1.65 -24.56 -25.39
CA VAL A 23 1.58 -24.91 -23.96
C VAL A 23 2.70 -24.23 -23.17
N LEU A 24 3.92 -24.19 -23.67
CA LEU A 24 5.04 -23.50 -23.04
C LEU A 24 4.82 -21.99 -22.95
N VAL A 25 4.28 -21.37 -24.00
CA VAL A 25 3.95 -19.93 -24.00
C VAL A 25 2.83 -19.63 -23.02
N SER A 26 1.79 -20.48 -22.94
CA SER A 26 0.68 -20.26 -21.97
C SER A 26 1.13 -20.39 -20.51
N LEU A 27 2.09 -21.24 -20.20
CA LEU A 27 2.69 -21.37 -18.88
C LEU A 27 3.53 -20.13 -18.48
N ALA A 28 4.17 -19.47 -19.44
CA ALA A 28 5.00 -18.28 -19.18
C ALA A 28 4.18 -17.05 -18.79
N VAL A 29 2.91 -16.95 -19.18
CA VAL A 29 2.03 -15.79 -18.88
C VAL A 29 1.42 -15.85 -17.47
N SER A 30 1.57 -16.94 -16.74
CA SER A 30 0.90 -17.18 -15.45
C SER A 30 1.55 -16.45 -14.25
N CYS A 31 2.67 -15.74 -14.43
CA CYS A 31 3.31 -15.01 -13.35
C CYS A 31 2.66 -13.63 -13.13
N THR A 32 1.54 -13.56 -12.40
CA THR A 32 0.93 -12.30 -12.02
C THR A 32 1.48 -11.80 -10.70
N THR A 33 1.89 -10.53 -10.68
CA THR A 33 2.26 -9.84 -9.44
C THR A 33 1.00 -9.51 -8.66
N ASN A 34 0.93 -9.95 -7.42
CA ASN A 34 -0.22 -9.71 -6.56
C ASN A 34 0.07 -8.54 -5.60
N ILE A 35 -0.53 -7.38 -5.86
CA ILE A 35 -0.44 -6.20 -5.01
C ILE A 35 -1.63 -6.22 -4.04
N LYS A 36 -1.35 -6.12 -2.74
CA LYS A 36 -2.36 -6.07 -1.67
C LYS A 36 -2.22 -4.78 -0.88
N ASN A 37 -3.34 -4.07 -0.73
CA ASN A 37 -3.42 -2.88 0.10
C ASN A 37 -4.08 -3.24 1.42
N HIS A 38 -3.50 -2.78 2.52
CA HIS A 38 -4.03 -2.88 3.87
C HIS A 38 -4.20 -1.49 4.47
N GLY A 39 -5.33 -1.28 5.14
CA GLY A 39 -5.68 0.01 5.70
C GLY A 39 -6.30 0.96 4.68
N TYR A 40 -6.57 2.18 5.14
CA TYR A 40 -7.26 3.21 4.37
C TYR A 40 -6.61 4.57 4.61
N ILE A 41 -6.49 5.35 3.57
CA ILE A 41 -6.21 6.78 3.63
C ILE A 41 -7.26 7.52 2.80
N PRO A 42 -7.73 8.69 3.25
CA PRO A 42 -8.62 9.54 2.47
C PRO A 42 -7.95 9.96 1.15
N SER A 43 -8.75 10.04 0.11
CA SER A 43 -8.29 10.58 -1.18
C SER A 43 -7.99 12.08 -1.07
N ARG A 44 -7.23 12.60 -2.02
CA ARG A 44 -6.93 14.03 -2.06
C ARG A 44 -8.20 14.88 -2.13
N SER A 45 -9.19 14.47 -2.92
CA SER A 45 -10.47 15.16 -3.03
C SER A 45 -11.26 15.17 -1.71
N GLU A 46 -11.22 14.09 -0.95
CA GLU A 46 -11.84 14.03 0.38
C GLU A 46 -11.13 14.96 1.37
N LEU A 47 -9.80 14.97 1.38
CA LEU A 47 -9.01 15.87 2.23
C LEU A 47 -9.26 17.36 1.89
N GLU A 48 -9.51 17.69 0.61
CA GLU A 48 -9.85 19.05 0.18
C GLU A 48 -11.21 19.54 0.68
N THR A 49 -12.12 18.63 1.05
CA THR A 49 -13.42 18.99 1.67
C THR A 49 -13.29 19.44 3.12
N LEU A 50 -12.14 19.19 3.75
CA LEU A 50 -11.88 19.56 5.14
C LEU A 50 -11.48 21.03 5.24
N VAL A 51 -12.07 21.72 6.20
CA VAL A 51 -11.82 23.15 6.45
C VAL A 51 -11.11 23.31 7.79
N ILE A 52 -9.83 23.71 7.73
CA ILE A 52 -9.00 23.95 8.89
C ILE A 52 -9.61 25.10 9.74
N GLY A 53 -9.62 24.93 11.07
CA GLY A 53 -10.22 25.86 12.03
C GLY A 53 -11.73 25.75 12.18
N ARG A 54 -12.43 25.04 11.26
CA ARG A 54 -13.89 24.89 11.27
C ARG A 54 -14.35 23.48 11.58
N ASP A 55 -13.84 22.50 10.87
CA ASP A 55 -14.20 21.09 11.07
C ASP A 55 -13.69 20.59 12.42
N ASP A 56 -14.51 19.79 13.07
CA ASP A 56 -14.17 19.09 14.30
C ASP A 56 -14.03 17.59 14.05
N LYS A 57 -13.58 16.84 15.05
CA LYS A 57 -13.39 15.39 14.97
C LYS A 57 -14.61 14.65 14.43
N GLN A 58 -15.81 15.07 14.81
CA GLN A 58 -17.04 14.43 14.37
C GLN A 58 -17.34 14.73 12.89
N SER A 59 -17.19 15.98 12.46
CA SER A 59 -17.38 16.36 11.06
C SER A 59 -16.34 15.74 10.15
N VAL A 60 -15.08 15.66 10.60
CA VAL A 60 -13.99 14.95 9.89
C VAL A 60 -14.35 13.49 9.70
N SER A 61 -14.74 12.78 10.76
CA SER A 61 -15.12 11.37 10.67
C SER A 61 -16.32 11.11 9.75
N LYS A 62 -17.25 12.05 9.68
CA LYS A 62 -18.40 11.98 8.75
C LYS A 62 -17.99 12.19 7.29
N LYS A 63 -17.04 13.08 7.03
CA LYS A 63 -16.58 13.43 5.67
C LYS A 63 -15.64 12.41 5.06
N ILE A 64 -14.69 11.92 5.86
CA ILE A 64 -13.57 11.09 5.36
C ILE A 64 -13.47 9.71 6.03
N GLY A 65 -14.45 9.34 6.85
CA GLY A 65 -14.47 8.06 7.57
C GLY A 65 -13.69 8.08 8.89
N LEU A 66 -13.79 6.97 9.63
CA LEU A 66 -13.11 6.81 10.91
C LEU A 66 -11.61 6.58 10.72
N PRO A 67 -10.76 7.15 11.61
CA PRO A 67 -9.32 6.91 11.56
C PRO A 67 -8.96 5.46 11.90
N ALA A 68 -7.81 5.01 11.44
CA ALA A 68 -7.25 3.70 11.80
C ALA A 68 -6.92 3.62 13.30
N THR A 69 -6.47 4.74 13.87
CA THR A 69 -6.22 4.90 15.31
C THR A 69 -6.31 6.37 15.72
N GLY A 70 -6.71 6.61 16.96
CA GLY A 70 -6.50 7.89 17.63
C GLY A 70 -5.07 7.93 18.18
N GLY A 71 -4.37 9.03 17.90
CA GLY A 71 -3.02 9.24 18.39
C GLY A 71 -2.96 9.96 19.74
N LEU A 72 -1.74 10.19 20.19
CA LEU A 72 -1.46 11.09 21.29
C LEU A 72 -2.02 12.50 20.98
N GLU A 73 -2.43 13.22 22.00
CA GLU A 73 -3.03 14.57 21.87
C GLU A 73 -4.30 14.62 21.01
N GLY A 74 -4.97 13.47 20.79
CA GLY A 74 -6.24 13.41 20.08
C GLY A 74 -6.15 13.54 18.58
N SER A 75 -4.96 13.41 17.98
CA SER A 75 -4.76 13.39 16.53
C SER A 75 -5.37 12.14 15.89
N TYR A 76 -5.77 12.23 14.62
CA TYR A 76 -6.27 11.13 13.82
C TYR A 76 -5.22 10.65 12.84
N TYR A 77 -5.03 9.33 12.76
CA TYR A 77 -4.08 8.69 11.85
C TYR A 77 -4.80 7.77 10.88
N TYR A 78 -4.59 8.00 9.60
CA TYR A 78 -5.02 7.15 8.50
C TYR A 78 -3.78 6.52 7.88
N VAL A 79 -3.75 5.20 7.80
CA VAL A 79 -2.55 4.48 7.34
C VAL A 79 -2.96 3.51 6.24
N ARG A 80 -2.25 3.53 5.13
CA ARG A 80 -2.33 2.53 4.07
C ARG A 80 -0.95 1.95 3.82
N SER A 81 -0.88 0.62 3.79
CA SER A 81 0.32 -0.13 3.45
C SER A 81 0.08 -0.95 2.20
N THR A 82 0.96 -0.86 1.23
CA THR A 82 0.92 -1.62 -0.02
C THR A 82 1.98 -2.71 0.04
N PHE A 83 1.55 -3.95 -0.16
CA PHE A 83 2.42 -5.12 -0.19
C PHE A 83 2.47 -5.69 -1.60
N ASN A 84 3.66 -6.08 -2.00
CA ASN A 84 3.90 -6.85 -3.22
C ASN A 84 4.23 -8.30 -2.85
N ALA A 85 3.43 -9.23 -3.35
CA ALA A 85 3.63 -10.67 -3.16
C ALA A 85 3.85 -11.35 -4.52
N PRO A 86 5.08 -11.34 -5.07
CA PRO A 86 5.38 -11.95 -6.36
C PRO A 86 5.43 -13.47 -6.23
N GLY A 87 4.44 -14.16 -6.83
CA GLY A 87 4.41 -15.63 -6.91
C GLY A 87 4.48 -16.32 -5.56
N PHE A 88 5.54 -17.11 -5.33
CA PHE A 88 5.75 -17.90 -4.10
C PHE A 88 6.55 -17.18 -3.01
N LYS A 89 6.95 -15.93 -3.24
CA LYS A 89 7.73 -15.15 -2.27
C LYS A 89 6.81 -14.54 -1.22
N SER A 90 7.36 -14.33 -0.02
CA SER A 90 6.67 -13.60 1.04
C SER A 90 6.32 -12.19 0.60
N ALA A 91 5.16 -11.72 1.04
CA ALA A 91 4.71 -10.35 0.78
C ALA A 91 5.71 -9.34 1.38
N GLN A 92 6.17 -8.41 0.58
CA GLN A 92 7.07 -7.34 0.99
C GLN A 92 6.32 -6.01 0.99
N LEU A 93 6.54 -5.21 2.03
CA LEU A 93 6.04 -3.84 2.09
C LEU A 93 6.79 -3.00 1.05
N VAL A 94 6.07 -2.43 0.10
CA VAL A 94 6.65 -1.61 -0.98
C VAL A 94 6.32 -0.13 -0.83
N ASP A 95 5.20 0.19 -0.16
CA ASP A 95 4.78 1.57 0.07
C ASP A 95 3.96 1.66 1.35
N ARG A 96 4.13 2.76 2.09
CA ARG A 96 3.29 3.11 3.23
C ARG A 96 3.04 4.61 3.26
N THR A 97 1.78 4.97 3.20
CA THR A 97 1.35 6.36 3.32
C THR A 97 0.60 6.55 4.64
N VAL A 98 0.91 7.65 5.31
CA VAL A 98 0.27 8.07 6.56
C VAL A 98 -0.29 9.47 6.40
N VAL A 99 -1.57 9.65 6.68
CA VAL A 99 -2.20 10.97 6.78
C VAL A 99 -2.48 11.25 8.25
N VAL A 100 -2.01 12.38 8.72
CA VAL A 100 -2.15 12.83 10.11
C VAL A 100 -3.01 14.09 10.13
N LEU A 101 -4.08 14.05 10.91
CA LEU A 101 -4.92 15.21 11.19
C LEU A 101 -4.75 15.58 12.65
N SER A 102 -4.28 16.78 12.90
CA SER A 102 -4.11 17.32 14.25
C SER A 102 -5.27 18.25 14.60
N PHE A 103 -5.66 18.23 15.86
CA PHE A 103 -6.74 19.05 16.37
C PHE A 103 -6.22 19.98 17.48
N ASP A 104 -6.87 21.12 17.63
CA ASP A 104 -6.60 22.04 18.71
C ASP A 104 -7.29 21.56 20.02
N PRO A 105 -7.04 22.20 21.18
CA PRO A 105 -7.71 21.85 22.45
C PRO A 105 -9.24 22.00 22.45
N ARG A 106 -9.82 22.62 21.42
CA ARG A 106 -11.26 22.76 21.21
C ARG A 106 -11.80 21.74 20.21
N ASP A 107 -11.00 20.70 19.89
CA ASP A 107 -11.28 19.66 18.89
C ASP A 107 -11.49 20.19 17.46
N LYS A 108 -10.98 21.39 17.12
CA LYS A 108 -11.01 21.90 15.74
C LYS A 108 -9.78 21.45 14.97
N LEU A 109 -10.00 21.09 13.72
CA LEU A 109 -8.93 20.66 12.80
C LEU A 109 -7.90 21.79 12.67
N LYS A 110 -6.67 21.51 13.08
CA LYS A 110 -5.56 22.47 13.08
C LYS A 110 -4.62 22.27 11.89
N ASN A 111 -4.36 20.99 11.54
CA ASN A 111 -3.35 20.66 10.56
C ASN A 111 -3.66 19.35 9.84
N ILE A 112 -3.25 19.24 8.58
CA ILE A 112 -3.31 18.03 7.76
C ILE A 112 -1.92 17.80 7.19
N GLU A 113 -1.32 16.65 7.47
CA GLU A 113 0.00 16.24 6.96
C GLU A 113 -0.09 14.88 6.31
N THR A 114 0.62 14.71 5.20
CA THR A 114 0.74 13.43 4.52
C THR A 114 2.22 13.05 4.45
N PHE A 115 2.53 11.86 4.92
CA PHE A 115 3.86 11.28 4.90
C PHE A 115 3.87 10.02 4.06
N ASN A 116 4.93 9.84 3.27
CA ASN A 116 5.28 8.55 2.69
C ASN A 116 6.47 7.97 3.44
N VAL A 117 6.51 6.65 3.56
CA VAL A 117 7.63 5.94 4.17
C VAL A 117 8.34 5.17 3.07
N ASP A 118 9.48 5.68 2.67
CA ASP A 118 10.40 5.01 1.75
C ASP A 118 11.65 4.58 2.52
N ASN A 119 11.98 3.30 2.47
CA ASN A 119 13.14 2.71 3.16
C ASN A 119 13.26 3.07 4.65
N GLY A 120 12.12 3.22 5.34
CA GLY A 120 12.07 3.60 6.75
C GLY A 120 12.28 5.09 7.01
N ILE A 121 12.38 5.90 5.98
CA ILE A 121 12.52 7.36 6.07
C ILE A 121 11.15 7.99 5.80
N PHE A 122 10.76 8.95 6.66
CA PHE A 122 9.55 9.74 6.44
C PHE A 122 9.82 10.86 5.46
N ILE A 123 9.10 10.86 4.35
CA ILE A 123 9.07 11.93 3.37
C ILE A 123 7.71 12.62 3.47
N ARG A 124 7.69 13.89 3.84
CA ARG A 124 6.46 14.68 3.84
C ARG A 124 6.07 14.99 2.40
N LEU A 125 4.87 14.54 1.99
CA LEU A 125 4.37 14.75 0.65
C LEU A 125 3.51 16.01 0.54
N ASP A 126 2.75 16.33 1.60
CA ASP A 126 1.83 17.47 1.62
C ASP A 126 1.68 18.02 3.04
N TYR A 127 1.51 19.34 3.14
CA TYR A 127 1.44 20.03 4.43
C TYR A 127 0.52 21.25 4.31
N ARG A 128 -0.61 21.20 5.01
CA ARG A 128 -1.54 22.33 5.11
C ARG A 128 -1.70 22.73 6.58
N VAL A 129 -1.29 23.91 6.93
CA VAL A 129 -1.23 24.41 8.31
C VAL A 129 -1.89 25.76 8.44
N THR A 130 -2.51 25.97 9.59
CA THR A 130 -2.75 27.31 10.14
C THR A 130 -1.71 27.72 11.18
N GLU A 131 -1.02 26.77 11.82
CA GLU A 131 0.07 27.02 12.80
C GLU A 131 0.94 25.77 13.03
N SER A 132 2.14 25.99 13.58
CA SER A 132 3.29 25.10 13.82
C SER A 132 3.04 23.59 13.93
N GLY A 133 3.93 22.86 13.28
CA GLY A 133 3.91 21.41 13.05
C GLY A 133 3.92 20.53 14.29
N ILE A 134 3.66 19.25 14.02
CA ILE A 134 3.76 18.19 15.01
C ILE A 134 5.23 17.86 15.21
N ASP A 135 5.72 18.01 16.43
CA ASP A 135 7.08 17.63 16.83
C ASP A 135 7.22 16.11 17.12
N ASP A 136 6.24 15.31 16.69
CA ASP A 136 6.11 13.90 17.07
C ASP A 136 6.72 12.90 16.08
N LYS A 137 7.98 13.12 15.67
CA LYS A 137 8.75 12.11 14.91
C LYS A 137 8.77 10.75 15.62
N ASN A 138 8.82 10.75 16.95
CA ASN A 138 8.86 9.54 17.77
C ASN A 138 7.56 8.72 17.71
N VAL A 139 6.39 9.39 17.69
CA VAL A 139 5.08 8.73 17.63
C VAL A 139 4.85 8.09 16.26
N LEU A 140 5.21 8.81 15.21
CA LEU A 140 5.13 8.27 13.84
C LEU A 140 6.04 7.06 13.65
N GLN A 141 7.25 7.09 14.21
CA GLN A 141 8.16 5.94 14.19
C GLN A 141 7.60 4.74 14.97
N GLN A 142 6.94 4.98 16.11
CA GLN A 142 6.34 3.92 16.92
C GLN A 142 5.13 3.28 16.23
N ILE A 143 4.25 4.07 15.63
CA ILE A 143 3.09 3.57 14.86
C ILE A 143 3.57 2.73 13.67
N LEU A 144 4.61 3.16 12.98
CA LEU A 144 5.13 2.46 11.81
C LEU A 144 5.99 1.25 12.19
N GLY A 145 6.73 1.33 13.29
CA GLY A 145 7.50 0.22 13.84
C GLY A 145 6.63 -0.92 14.34
N SER A 146 5.52 -0.63 15.01
CA SER A 146 4.61 -1.65 15.56
C SER A 146 3.81 -2.40 14.49
N ILE A 147 3.68 -1.85 13.29
CA ILE A 147 3.00 -2.50 12.16
C ILE A 147 3.98 -3.33 11.31
N SER A 148 5.27 -3.09 11.44
CA SER A 148 6.32 -3.99 10.96
C SER A 148 6.37 -5.15 11.95
N GLY A 149 5.83 -6.31 11.62
CA GLY A 149 5.91 -7.51 12.46
C GLY A 149 7.35 -7.78 12.90
N PRO A 150 7.55 -8.66 13.91
CA PRO A 150 8.88 -8.89 14.47
C PRO A 150 9.86 -9.24 13.35
N SER A 151 10.88 -8.43 13.20
CA SER A 151 11.97 -8.73 12.29
C SER A 151 12.62 -10.03 12.75
N ALA A 152 12.81 -10.98 11.84
CA ALA A 152 13.37 -12.31 12.09
C ALA A 152 14.80 -12.32 12.68
N SER A 153 15.31 -11.17 13.12
CA SER A 153 16.64 -11.01 13.72
C SER A 153 16.72 -11.32 15.22
N SER A 154 15.59 -11.68 15.88
CA SER A 154 15.60 -12.04 17.31
C SER A 154 15.61 -13.56 17.59
N LEU A 155 15.78 -14.41 16.57
CA LEU A 155 16.02 -15.85 16.72
C LEU A 155 17.47 -16.16 16.32
N GLY A 156 18.40 -15.48 16.96
CA GLY A 156 19.80 -15.82 16.95
C GLY A 156 20.16 -16.50 18.25
N MET A 157 20.14 -17.80 18.25
CA MET A 157 21.11 -18.73 18.90
C MET A 157 20.75 -20.14 18.49
#